data_060aabe828d25aadd80d54021b1d0398
#
_entry.id   060aabe828d25aadd80d54021b1d0398
#
_cell.length_a   1.000
_cell.length_b   1.000
_cell.length_c   1.000
_cell.angle_alpha   90.00
_cell.angle_beta   90.00
_cell.angle_gamma   90.00
#
_symmetry.space_group_name_H-M   'P 1'
#
loop_
_entity.id
_entity.type
_entity.pdbx_description
1 polymer ?
#
loop_
_entity_poly.entity_id
_entity_poly.type
_entity_poly.pdbx_seq_one_letter_code
_entity_poly.pdbx_strand_id
1 'polypeptide(L)'
;MKKSFAKIIQVVVACLLLSQAVVSCQKDEKNDRHALVGLFSISPTQQVRFAPGNLQYQASTNTWRFAEHQWDVIGSDNSDISSTYSGWIDLFGWGTSGWNSGANCYQPWSVSVDDSDYFPGGSPNNDLTGAYAEADWAWHNPISNGGDSVHQWRILTRDEWRYLLIKRADATSKIGLGNINGVGGFIILPDNWTLPSGCSFTSGLTRVDEAYFPDGTLNSYTLAQWAEMEAAGAVFLPAAGSRWGLRDQNGNFTHPPLPGTAVYYVGIQGVYWTSTQVSDVDVFSMCFSNSEVCVYPHCCRSVGASVRTVLVNN
;
A
#
# COMPACT_ATOMS: atom_id res chain seq x y z
N MET A 1 23.25 -23.93 -53.12
CA MET A 1 23.71 -22.90 -52.17
C MET A 1 22.58 -21.99 -51.60
N LYS A 2 21.63 -21.46 -52.37
CA LYS A 2 20.56 -20.57 -51.85
C LYS A 2 19.60 -21.20 -50.81
N LYS A 3 19.29 -22.51 -50.90
CA LYS A 3 18.38 -23.20 -49.94
C LYS A 3 19.04 -23.48 -48.57
N SER A 4 20.39 -23.59 -48.51
CA SER A 4 21.11 -23.83 -47.25
C SER A 4 21.20 -22.53 -46.40
N PHE A 5 21.38 -21.38 -47.07
CA PHE A 5 21.47 -20.10 -46.37
C PHE A 5 20.14 -19.67 -45.74
N ALA A 6 18.99 -19.92 -46.40
CA ALA A 6 17.69 -19.63 -45.82
C ALA A 6 17.37 -20.42 -44.55
N LYS A 7 17.78 -21.70 -44.46
CA LYS A 7 17.59 -22.49 -43.25
C LYS A 7 18.48 -22.04 -42.10
N ILE A 8 19.69 -21.57 -42.36
CA ILE A 8 20.60 -21.05 -41.33
C ILE A 8 20.05 -19.73 -40.78
N ILE A 9 19.53 -18.83 -41.60
CA ILE A 9 18.92 -17.58 -41.17
C ILE A 9 17.64 -17.83 -40.32
N GLN A 10 16.81 -18.80 -40.69
CA GLN A 10 15.63 -19.17 -39.90
C GLN A 10 15.97 -19.74 -38.52
N VAL A 11 17.02 -20.57 -38.42
CA VAL A 11 17.48 -21.11 -37.14
C VAL A 11 18.07 -20.01 -36.23
N VAL A 12 18.87 -19.09 -36.80
CA VAL A 12 19.46 -17.98 -36.05
C VAL A 12 18.39 -17.00 -35.54
N VAL A 13 17.37 -16.70 -36.34
CA VAL A 13 16.24 -15.84 -35.92
C VAL A 13 15.39 -16.54 -34.85
N ALA A 14 15.14 -17.83 -34.96
CA ALA A 14 14.42 -18.58 -33.93
C ALA A 14 15.21 -18.67 -32.60
N CYS A 15 16.53 -18.84 -32.65
CA CYS A 15 17.37 -18.81 -31.45
C CYS A 15 17.43 -17.43 -30.81
N LEU A 16 17.44 -16.34 -31.59
CA LEU A 16 17.39 -14.95 -31.08
C LEU A 16 16.04 -14.63 -30.42
N LEU A 17 14.94 -15.10 -30.99
CA LEU A 17 13.61 -14.92 -30.41
C LEU A 17 13.43 -15.74 -29.12
N LEU A 18 13.97 -16.95 -29.06
CA LEU A 18 13.97 -17.78 -27.84
C LEU A 18 14.86 -17.18 -26.75
N SER A 19 16.01 -16.59 -27.10
CA SER A 19 16.87 -15.92 -26.11
C SER A 19 16.22 -14.67 -25.52
N GLN A 20 15.47 -13.91 -26.30
CA GLN A 20 14.73 -12.76 -25.78
C GLN A 20 13.55 -13.17 -24.89
N ALA A 21 12.85 -14.24 -25.19
CA ALA A 21 11.76 -14.77 -24.36
C ALA A 21 12.29 -15.31 -23.02
N VAL A 22 13.44 -15.98 -23.01
CA VAL A 22 14.07 -16.48 -21.77
C VAL A 22 14.61 -15.34 -20.91
N VAL A 23 15.16 -14.27 -21.50
CA VAL A 23 15.64 -13.09 -20.75
C VAL A 23 14.46 -12.29 -20.16
N SER A 24 13.34 -12.17 -20.87
CA SER A 24 12.13 -11.55 -20.35
C SER A 24 11.56 -12.36 -19.18
N CYS A 25 11.43 -13.68 -19.31
CA CYS A 25 10.93 -14.56 -18.25
C CYS A 25 11.84 -14.52 -16.99
N GLN A 26 13.18 -14.48 -17.16
CA GLN A 26 14.11 -14.38 -16.02
C GLN A 26 14.06 -13.02 -15.32
N LYS A 27 13.72 -11.94 -16.04
CA LYS A 27 13.58 -10.61 -15.44
C LYS A 27 12.32 -10.51 -14.58
N ASP A 28 11.22 -11.09 -15.06
CA ASP A 28 9.96 -11.14 -14.33
C ASP A 28 10.05 -12.02 -13.07
N GLU A 29 10.65 -13.20 -13.15
CA GLU A 29 10.87 -14.09 -12.00
C GLU A 29 11.77 -13.48 -10.91
N LYS A 30 12.71 -12.60 -11.26
CA LYS A 30 13.58 -11.94 -10.28
C LYS A 30 12.85 -10.84 -9.50
N ASN A 31 11.94 -10.11 -10.12
CA ASN A 31 11.15 -9.07 -9.49
C ASN A 31 10.01 -9.66 -8.64
N ASP A 32 9.37 -10.72 -9.10
CA ASP A 32 8.25 -11.38 -8.40
C ASP A 32 8.63 -11.98 -7.02
N ARG A 33 9.92 -12.28 -6.79
CA ARG A 33 10.38 -12.88 -5.52
C ARG A 33 10.24 -11.98 -4.30
N HIS A 34 10.06 -10.68 -4.49
CA HIS A 34 9.90 -9.71 -3.41
C HIS A 34 8.44 -9.35 -3.14
N ALA A 35 7.51 -9.86 -3.93
CA ALA A 35 6.08 -9.65 -3.78
C ALA A 35 5.38 -10.87 -3.19
N LEU A 36 4.20 -10.65 -2.59
CA LEU A 36 3.30 -11.74 -2.23
C LEU A 36 2.83 -12.48 -3.49
N VAL A 37 2.55 -13.78 -3.36
CA VAL A 37 2.23 -14.64 -4.52
C VAL A 37 0.87 -14.37 -5.14
N GLY A 38 -0.07 -13.76 -4.39
CA GLY A 38 -1.44 -13.48 -4.83
C GLY A 38 -1.48 -12.48 -5.99
N LEU A 39 -2.36 -12.75 -6.98
CA LEU A 39 -2.70 -11.82 -8.06
C LEU A 39 -4.04 -11.16 -7.78
N PHE A 40 -4.10 -9.84 -7.98
CA PHE A 40 -5.25 -9.01 -7.65
C PHE A 40 -5.61 -8.12 -8.83
N SER A 41 -6.82 -8.28 -9.36
CA SER A 41 -7.34 -7.40 -10.41
C SER A 41 -7.60 -6.00 -9.87
N ILE A 42 -6.98 -5.01 -10.50
CA ILE A 42 -7.14 -3.57 -10.23
C ILE A 42 -7.84 -2.83 -11.38
N SER A 43 -8.08 -3.52 -12.47
CA SER A 43 -8.89 -3.10 -13.62
C SER A 43 -9.38 -4.35 -14.37
N PRO A 44 -10.23 -4.21 -15.42
CA PRO A 44 -10.63 -5.35 -16.24
C PRO A 44 -9.48 -6.11 -16.92
N THR A 45 -8.33 -5.46 -17.07
CA THR A 45 -7.19 -5.96 -17.87
C THR A 45 -5.87 -5.97 -17.12
N GLN A 46 -5.83 -5.49 -15.87
CA GLN A 46 -4.59 -5.37 -15.10
C GLN A 46 -4.71 -6.09 -13.76
N GLN A 47 -3.66 -6.81 -13.42
CA GLN A 47 -3.46 -7.43 -12.12
C GLN A 47 -2.14 -6.99 -11.52
N VAL A 48 -2.04 -7.00 -10.20
CA VAL A 48 -0.85 -6.66 -9.44
C VAL A 48 -0.58 -7.68 -8.36
N ARG A 49 0.63 -7.64 -7.80
CA ARG A 49 1.02 -8.33 -6.56
C ARG A 49 1.31 -7.29 -5.50
N PHE A 50 0.89 -7.54 -4.27
CA PHE A 50 1.19 -6.65 -3.14
C PHE A 50 2.60 -6.90 -2.57
N ALA A 51 3.16 -5.85 -1.98
CA ALA A 51 4.34 -5.93 -1.14
C ALA A 51 4.11 -6.83 0.10
N PRO A 52 5.17 -7.43 0.67
CA PRO A 52 5.06 -8.36 1.80
C PRO A 52 4.66 -7.69 3.12
N GLY A 53 4.73 -6.38 3.23
CA GLY A 53 4.37 -5.61 4.41
C GLY A 53 4.10 -4.15 4.09
N ASN A 54 3.69 -3.37 5.09
CA ASN A 54 3.61 -1.92 4.98
C ASN A 54 4.99 -1.32 4.77
N LEU A 55 5.06 -0.22 4.03
CA LEU A 55 6.31 0.52 3.85
C LEU A 55 6.78 1.12 5.16
N GLN A 56 8.07 1.05 5.43
CA GLN A 56 8.73 1.63 6.59
C GLN A 56 9.97 2.42 6.17
N TYR A 57 10.24 3.50 6.90
CA TYR A 57 11.41 4.35 6.70
C TYR A 57 12.14 4.61 8.01
N GLN A 58 13.47 4.61 7.99
CA GLN A 58 14.31 4.98 9.12
C GLN A 58 15.12 6.24 8.77
N ALA A 59 14.83 7.34 9.45
CA ALA A 59 15.41 8.64 9.14
C ALA A 59 16.93 8.68 9.43
N SER A 60 17.39 8.08 10.54
CA SER A 60 18.80 8.08 10.94
C SER A 60 19.74 7.39 9.96
N THR A 61 19.24 6.45 9.14
CA THR A 61 20.02 5.68 8.17
C THR A 61 19.58 5.94 6.72
N ASN A 62 18.55 6.74 6.51
CA ASN A 62 17.92 6.97 5.21
C ASN A 62 17.58 5.65 4.50
N THR A 63 16.94 4.72 5.21
CA THR A 63 16.66 3.37 4.71
C THR A 63 15.17 3.13 4.60
N TRP A 64 14.74 2.64 3.42
CA TRP A 64 13.40 2.18 3.16
C TRP A 64 13.34 0.66 3.15
N ARG A 65 12.29 0.09 3.75
CA ARG A 65 12.01 -1.34 3.72
C ARG A 65 10.51 -1.62 3.77
N PHE A 66 10.11 -2.84 3.47
CA PHE A 66 8.82 -3.36 3.90
C PHE A 66 8.92 -3.91 5.32
N ALA A 67 7.85 -3.80 6.09
CA ALA A 67 7.71 -4.47 7.37
C ALA A 67 7.99 -5.98 7.22
N GLU A 68 8.54 -6.59 8.24
CA GLU A 68 8.94 -8.00 8.22
C GLU A 68 7.72 -8.93 8.08
N HIS A 69 6.63 -8.55 8.76
CA HIS A 69 5.37 -9.27 8.70
C HIS A 69 4.24 -8.33 8.28
N GLN A 70 3.20 -8.87 7.65
CA GLN A 70 2.05 -8.10 7.21
C GLN A 70 1.30 -7.43 8.37
N TRP A 71 1.39 -7.96 9.59
CA TRP A 71 0.72 -7.45 10.79
C TRP A 71 1.58 -6.51 11.64
N ASP A 72 2.81 -6.20 11.23
CA ASP A 72 3.67 -5.29 11.98
C ASP A 72 3.11 -3.87 11.94
N VAL A 73 3.05 -3.23 13.11
CA VAL A 73 2.68 -1.82 13.32
C VAL A 73 3.64 -1.17 14.30
N ILE A 74 4.02 0.08 14.05
CA ILE A 74 4.87 0.87 14.95
C ILE A 74 4.03 1.52 16.07
N GLY A 75 2.85 2.02 15.72
CA GLY A 75 1.92 2.60 16.69
C GLY A 75 2.36 3.96 17.22
N SER A 76 2.24 4.17 18.55
CA SER A 76 2.47 5.45 19.21
C SER A 76 3.86 6.03 19.04
N ASP A 77 4.87 5.21 18.75
CA ASP A 77 6.25 5.67 18.53
C ASP A 77 6.38 6.57 17.28
N ASN A 78 5.39 6.53 16.40
CA ASN A 78 5.28 7.46 15.26
C ASN A 78 4.62 8.81 15.61
N SER A 79 4.33 9.08 16.87
CA SER A 79 3.79 10.39 17.31
C SER A 79 4.84 11.50 17.26
N ASP A 80 6.10 11.18 17.55
CA ASP A 80 7.20 12.17 17.62
C ASP A 80 8.36 11.71 16.74
N ILE A 81 8.27 12.03 15.45
CA ILE A 81 9.27 11.67 14.44
C ILE A 81 10.02 12.92 13.94
N SER A 82 11.28 12.71 13.53
CA SER A 82 12.17 13.79 13.07
C SER A 82 13.20 13.27 12.07
N SER A 83 14.03 14.16 11.53
CA SER A 83 15.12 13.83 10.62
C SER A 83 16.21 12.94 11.24
N THR A 84 16.25 12.84 12.56
CA THR A 84 17.23 12.02 13.31
C THR A 84 16.58 10.82 14.01
N TYR A 85 15.28 10.58 13.77
CA TYR A 85 14.58 9.48 14.41
C TYR A 85 15.20 8.14 14.03
N SER A 86 15.57 7.35 15.04
CA SER A 86 16.26 6.07 14.86
C SER A 86 15.33 4.85 14.80
N GLY A 87 14.06 5.03 15.15
CA GLY A 87 13.02 4.02 14.96
C GLY A 87 12.53 3.96 13.53
N TRP A 88 11.61 3.05 13.25
CA TRP A 88 10.93 2.95 11.97
C TRP A 88 9.70 3.84 11.94
N ILE A 89 9.46 4.50 10.80
CA ILE A 89 8.27 5.29 10.49
C ILE A 89 7.42 4.49 9.52
N ASP A 90 6.14 4.28 9.82
CA ASP A 90 5.16 3.58 8.95
C ASP A 90 3.89 4.40 8.69
N LEU A 91 3.81 5.63 9.24
CA LEU A 91 2.74 6.59 9.02
C LEU A 91 3.31 7.87 8.39
N PHE A 92 2.97 8.13 7.15
CA PHE A 92 3.54 9.21 6.32
C PHE A 92 2.48 10.26 5.98
N GLY A 93 2.86 11.54 5.99
CA GLY A 93 2.08 12.60 5.33
C GLY A 93 2.04 12.37 3.82
N TRP A 94 1.00 12.83 3.13
CA TRP A 94 0.80 12.54 1.71
C TRP A 94 1.91 13.13 0.82
N GLY A 95 2.50 12.33 -0.06
CA GLY A 95 3.55 12.75 -0.99
C GLY A 95 4.93 12.99 -0.37
N THR A 96 5.18 12.48 0.85
CA THR A 96 6.46 12.67 1.57
C THR A 96 7.48 11.58 1.25
N SER A 97 7.82 11.41 -0.02
CA SER A 97 8.78 10.40 -0.49
C SER A 97 10.26 10.77 -0.23
N GLY A 98 10.55 12.02 0.15
CA GLY A 98 11.89 12.57 0.18
C GLY A 98 12.26 13.36 -1.09
N TRP A 99 11.52 13.16 -2.19
CA TRP A 99 11.70 13.94 -3.41
C TRP A 99 11.18 15.37 -3.22
N ASN A 100 12.03 16.35 -3.55
CA ASN A 100 11.61 17.75 -3.50
C ASN A 100 10.60 18.05 -4.62
N SER A 101 9.35 17.83 -4.32
CA SER A 101 8.22 18.05 -5.24
C SER A 101 7.80 19.51 -5.39
N GLY A 102 8.46 20.45 -4.67
CA GLY A 102 7.99 21.83 -4.51
C GLY A 102 6.99 22.03 -3.36
N ALA A 103 6.62 20.96 -2.65
CA ALA A 103 5.88 21.03 -1.39
C ALA A 103 6.81 21.48 -0.25
N ASN A 104 6.28 22.12 0.79
CA ASN A 104 7.05 22.45 2.00
C ASN A 104 7.39 21.18 2.79
N CYS A 105 6.42 20.25 2.87
CA CYS A 105 6.55 18.96 3.50
C CYS A 105 6.66 17.86 2.44
N TYR A 106 7.89 17.43 2.15
CA TYR A 106 8.20 16.34 1.22
C TYR A 106 9.06 15.23 1.86
N GLN A 107 9.56 15.46 3.05
CA GLN A 107 10.40 14.50 3.77
C GLN A 107 9.55 13.47 4.52
N PRO A 108 9.97 12.19 4.60
CA PRO A 108 9.21 11.12 5.25
C PRO A 108 8.90 11.36 6.73
N TRP A 109 9.68 12.19 7.39
CA TRP A 109 9.47 12.60 8.80
C TRP A 109 8.69 13.91 8.96
N SER A 110 8.10 14.44 7.89
CA SER A 110 7.31 15.68 7.97
C SER A 110 6.05 15.47 8.82
N VAL A 111 5.76 16.43 9.70
CA VAL A 111 4.66 16.38 10.66
C VAL A 111 3.87 17.69 10.74
N SER A 112 3.95 18.54 9.70
CA SER A 112 3.08 19.72 9.62
C SER A 112 1.61 19.29 9.70
N VAL A 113 0.79 20.12 10.31
CA VAL A 113 -0.67 19.94 10.41
C VAL A 113 -1.42 20.84 9.43
N ASP A 114 -0.68 21.58 8.58
CA ASP A 114 -1.21 22.39 7.49
C ASP A 114 -1.19 21.55 6.19
N ASP A 115 -2.37 21.31 5.62
CA ASP A 115 -2.51 20.50 4.42
C ASP A 115 -1.85 21.14 3.20
N SER A 116 -1.75 22.48 3.14
CA SER A 116 -1.09 23.18 2.05
C SER A 116 0.43 22.95 1.98
N ASP A 117 1.04 22.53 3.08
CA ASP A 117 2.46 22.15 3.10
C ASP A 117 2.75 20.89 2.29
N TYR A 118 1.74 20.07 1.98
CA TYR A 118 1.86 18.78 1.28
C TYR A 118 1.41 18.83 -0.18
N PHE A 119 1.43 19.99 -0.84
CA PHE A 119 1.03 20.15 -2.23
C PHE A 119 2.18 19.86 -3.19
N PRO A 120 2.22 18.71 -3.90
CA PRO A 120 3.25 18.46 -4.92
C PRO A 120 3.20 19.57 -5.98
N GLY A 121 4.36 20.18 -6.27
CA GLY A 121 4.45 21.31 -7.18
C GLY A 121 3.78 22.59 -6.68
N GLY A 122 3.48 22.69 -5.39
CA GLY A 122 2.77 23.84 -4.80
C GLY A 122 1.30 23.95 -5.24
N SER A 123 0.70 22.89 -5.77
CA SER A 123 -0.70 22.89 -6.24
C SER A 123 -1.50 21.74 -5.62
N PRO A 124 -2.72 22.01 -5.11
CA PRO A 124 -3.59 20.99 -4.57
C PRO A 124 -4.11 19.99 -5.62
N ASN A 125 -3.99 20.31 -6.91
CA ASN A 125 -4.61 19.54 -8.00
C ASN A 125 -3.69 18.44 -8.57
N ASN A 126 -2.53 18.21 -7.97
CA ASN A 126 -1.56 17.25 -8.46
C ASN A 126 -1.69 15.90 -7.76
N ASP A 127 -1.90 14.83 -8.54
CA ASP A 127 -1.81 13.44 -8.09
C ASP A 127 -0.35 13.01 -7.90
N LEU A 128 -0.11 11.94 -7.14
CA LEU A 128 1.20 11.28 -7.07
C LEU A 128 1.42 10.36 -8.29
N THR A 129 1.19 10.91 -9.49
CA THR A 129 1.33 10.20 -10.79
C THR A 129 1.89 11.16 -11.84
N GLY A 130 2.28 10.65 -13.00
CA GLY A 130 2.78 11.46 -14.10
C GLY A 130 3.97 12.33 -13.72
N ALA A 131 3.85 13.65 -13.81
CA ALA A 131 4.92 14.60 -13.49
C ALA A 131 5.31 14.59 -11.99
N TYR A 132 4.44 14.09 -11.11
CA TYR A 132 4.66 14.03 -9.67
C TYR A 132 4.72 12.59 -9.16
N ALA A 133 4.95 11.60 -10.02
CA ALA A 133 5.10 10.19 -9.63
C ALA A 133 6.23 9.98 -8.61
N GLU A 134 7.30 10.78 -8.66
CA GLU A 134 8.40 10.73 -7.69
C GLU A 134 7.98 11.13 -6.26
N ALA A 135 6.80 11.71 -6.06
CA ALA A 135 6.25 11.94 -4.73
C ALA A 135 5.59 10.68 -4.11
N ASP A 136 5.39 9.61 -4.89
CA ASP A 136 5.08 8.28 -4.35
C ASP A 136 6.34 7.67 -3.72
N TRP A 137 6.20 7.25 -2.48
CA TRP A 137 7.31 6.76 -1.63
C TRP A 137 8.08 5.61 -2.25
N ALA A 138 7.39 4.64 -2.79
CA ALA A 138 8.00 3.42 -3.31
C ALA A 138 8.34 3.49 -4.79
N TRP A 139 7.78 4.44 -5.52
CA TRP A 139 8.22 4.76 -6.86
C TRP A 139 9.58 5.46 -6.83
N HIS A 140 9.74 6.44 -5.96
CA HIS A 140 10.96 7.24 -5.86
C HIS A 140 12.13 6.48 -5.25
N ASN A 141 11.87 5.64 -4.24
CA ASN A 141 12.93 5.07 -3.42
C ASN A 141 13.20 3.59 -3.71
N PRO A 142 14.46 3.17 -3.67
CA PRO A 142 14.79 1.76 -3.62
C PRO A 142 14.38 1.18 -2.26
N ILE A 143 13.73 0.02 -2.26
CA ILE A 143 13.28 -0.65 -1.04
C ILE A 143 14.22 -1.82 -0.75
N SER A 144 14.98 -1.76 0.35
CA SER A 144 16.10 -2.65 0.64
C SER A 144 15.76 -4.15 0.61
N ASN A 145 14.57 -4.54 1.10
CA ASN A 145 14.05 -5.91 1.03
C ASN A 145 13.01 -6.10 -0.08
N GLY A 146 12.83 -5.10 -0.95
CA GLY A 146 11.89 -5.08 -2.08
C GLY A 146 12.57 -5.12 -3.46
N GLY A 147 13.82 -5.61 -3.55
CA GLY A 147 14.58 -5.68 -4.80
C GLY A 147 15.56 -4.53 -5.01
N ASP A 148 15.60 -3.55 -4.10
CA ASP A 148 16.57 -2.44 -4.04
C ASP A 148 16.70 -1.65 -5.36
N SER A 149 15.55 -1.39 -5.99
CA SER A 149 15.47 -0.65 -7.26
C SER A 149 14.36 0.39 -7.21
N VAL A 150 14.60 1.57 -7.77
CA VAL A 150 13.58 2.61 -7.96
C VAL A 150 12.57 2.17 -9.04
N HIS A 151 11.38 2.75 -9.02
CA HIS A 151 10.31 2.52 -10.00
C HIS A 151 9.80 1.07 -10.07
N GLN A 152 10.12 0.28 -9.05
CA GLN A 152 9.68 -1.12 -8.97
C GLN A 152 8.33 -1.26 -8.26
N TRP A 153 8.03 -0.35 -7.36
CA TRP A 153 6.82 -0.36 -6.53
C TRP A 153 6.06 0.96 -6.65
N ARG A 154 4.76 0.91 -6.45
CA ARG A 154 3.91 2.10 -6.37
C ARG A 154 2.72 1.87 -5.45
N ILE A 155 2.08 2.94 -5.00
CA ILE A 155 0.75 2.84 -4.39
C ILE A 155 -0.34 2.72 -5.46
N LEU A 156 -1.51 2.24 -5.05
CA LEU A 156 -2.69 2.19 -5.92
C LEU A 156 -3.37 3.56 -5.99
N THR A 157 -3.98 3.85 -7.15
CA THR A 157 -4.92 4.95 -7.30
C THR A 157 -6.24 4.65 -6.59
N ARG A 158 -7.07 5.68 -6.40
CA ARG A 158 -8.44 5.51 -5.92
C ARG A 158 -9.25 4.51 -6.75
N ASP A 159 -9.20 4.62 -8.06
CA ASP A 159 -10.03 3.77 -8.95
C ASP A 159 -9.56 2.33 -8.97
N GLU A 160 -8.25 2.07 -8.81
CA GLU A 160 -7.71 0.74 -8.64
C GLU A 160 -8.15 0.10 -7.31
N TRP A 161 -8.10 0.84 -6.19
CA TRP A 161 -8.66 0.37 -4.92
C TRP A 161 -10.16 0.07 -5.02
N ARG A 162 -10.94 0.95 -5.68
CA ARG A 162 -12.38 0.70 -5.88
C ARG A 162 -12.63 -0.51 -6.76
N TYR A 163 -11.82 -0.72 -7.80
CA TYR A 163 -11.96 -1.92 -8.62
C TYR A 163 -11.67 -3.19 -7.80
N LEU A 164 -10.56 -3.20 -7.09
CA LEU A 164 -10.13 -4.30 -6.25
C LEU A 164 -11.17 -4.69 -5.18
N LEU A 165 -11.73 -3.70 -4.48
CA LEU A 165 -12.62 -3.95 -3.33
C LEU A 165 -14.08 -4.17 -3.71
N ILE A 166 -14.53 -3.63 -4.86
CA ILE A 166 -15.96 -3.53 -5.18
C ILE A 166 -16.31 -4.11 -6.54
N LYS A 167 -15.46 -3.90 -7.59
CA LYS A 167 -15.85 -4.15 -8.98
C LYS A 167 -15.31 -5.44 -9.58
N ARG A 168 -14.18 -5.98 -9.07
CA ARG A 168 -13.65 -7.25 -9.57
C ARG A 168 -14.62 -8.39 -9.29
N ALA A 169 -14.46 -9.50 -10.00
CA ALA A 169 -15.31 -10.68 -9.81
C ALA A 169 -15.27 -11.16 -8.34
N ASP A 170 -16.44 -11.39 -7.76
CA ASP A 170 -16.62 -11.87 -6.38
C ASP A 170 -15.91 -11.01 -5.31
N ALA A 171 -15.74 -9.71 -5.56
CA ALA A 171 -15.03 -8.79 -4.68
C ALA A 171 -15.48 -8.90 -3.22
N THR A 172 -16.80 -8.93 -2.99
CA THR A 172 -17.39 -8.98 -1.64
C THR A 172 -17.07 -10.26 -0.87
N SER A 173 -16.91 -11.39 -1.58
CA SER A 173 -16.53 -12.66 -0.96
C SER A 173 -15.04 -12.77 -0.67
N LYS A 174 -14.26 -11.82 -1.14
CA LYS A 174 -12.79 -11.81 -1.07
C LYS A 174 -12.21 -10.77 -0.12
N ILE A 175 -13.03 -10.14 0.70
CA ILE A 175 -12.61 -9.16 1.71
C ILE A 175 -13.23 -9.48 3.06
N GLY A 176 -12.51 -9.22 4.13
CA GLY A 176 -12.99 -9.46 5.50
C GLY A 176 -12.12 -8.77 6.54
N LEU A 177 -12.65 -8.63 7.74
CA LEU A 177 -11.86 -8.23 8.90
C LEU A 177 -11.20 -9.45 9.54
N GLY A 178 -10.04 -9.25 10.15
CA GLY A 178 -9.32 -10.31 10.85
C GLY A 178 -8.43 -9.83 11.97
N ASN A 179 -8.00 -10.78 12.77
CA ASN A 179 -6.98 -10.60 13.80
C ASN A 179 -5.86 -11.62 13.60
N ILE A 180 -4.63 -11.14 13.54
CA ILE A 180 -3.44 -11.96 13.40
C ILE A 180 -2.46 -11.53 14.49
N ASN A 181 -2.03 -12.45 15.31
CA ASN A 181 -1.09 -12.18 16.40
C ASN A 181 -1.54 -11.05 17.34
N GLY A 182 -2.84 -10.90 17.57
CA GLY A 182 -3.41 -9.83 18.40
C GLY A 182 -3.60 -8.49 17.67
N VAL A 183 -3.19 -8.37 16.41
CA VAL A 183 -3.34 -7.16 15.60
C VAL A 183 -4.60 -7.27 14.73
N GLY A 184 -5.54 -6.35 14.93
CA GLY A 184 -6.71 -6.20 14.07
C GLY A 184 -6.34 -5.66 12.70
N GLY A 185 -7.08 -6.03 11.66
CA GLY A 185 -6.80 -5.56 10.30
C GLY A 185 -7.81 -6.05 9.27
N PHE A 186 -7.52 -5.75 8.02
CA PHE A 186 -8.34 -6.03 6.86
C PHE A 186 -7.66 -7.07 5.96
N ILE A 187 -8.41 -8.08 5.56
CA ILE A 187 -7.94 -9.18 4.72
C ILE A 187 -8.47 -9.01 3.31
N ILE A 188 -7.58 -9.17 2.33
CA ILE A 188 -7.92 -9.19 0.91
C ILE A 188 -7.41 -10.52 0.32
N LEU A 189 -8.32 -11.29 -0.27
CA LEU A 189 -7.99 -12.55 -0.93
C LEU A 189 -7.72 -12.33 -2.43
N PRO A 190 -6.79 -13.08 -3.04
CA PRO A 190 -6.47 -12.96 -4.47
C PRO A 190 -7.61 -13.43 -5.38
N ASP A 191 -7.48 -13.18 -6.67
CA ASP A 191 -8.51 -13.52 -7.66
C ASP A 191 -8.74 -15.03 -7.74
N ASN A 192 -7.66 -15.81 -7.78
CA ASN A 192 -7.70 -17.27 -7.81
C ASN A 192 -7.57 -17.88 -6.41
N TRP A 193 -8.47 -17.46 -5.51
CA TRP A 193 -8.43 -17.92 -4.13
C TRP A 193 -8.90 -19.36 -3.95
N THR A 194 -8.10 -20.11 -3.21
CA THR A 194 -8.50 -21.42 -2.67
C THR A 194 -8.19 -21.43 -1.18
N LEU A 195 -9.22 -21.69 -0.36
CA LEU A 195 -9.08 -21.69 1.09
C LEU A 195 -8.17 -22.85 1.53
N PRO A 196 -7.07 -22.57 2.27
CA PRO A 196 -6.19 -23.60 2.80
C PRO A 196 -6.90 -24.53 3.78
N SER A 197 -6.48 -25.79 3.81
CA SER A 197 -7.03 -26.79 4.73
C SER A 197 -6.79 -26.38 6.18
N GLY A 198 -7.83 -26.49 7.02
CA GLY A 198 -7.76 -26.10 8.44
C GLY A 198 -7.88 -24.59 8.68
N CYS A 199 -8.09 -23.79 7.64
CA CYS A 199 -8.45 -22.38 7.73
C CYS A 199 -9.94 -22.17 7.48
N SER A 200 -10.45 -21.03 7.94
CA SER A 200 -11.79 -20.53 7.63
C SER A 200 -11.70 -19.07 7.22
N PHE A 201 -12.66 -18.58 6.46
CA PHE A 201 -12.75 -17.18 6.10
C PHE A 201 -14.22 -16.75 6.02
N THR A 202 -14.54 -15.67 6.69
CA THR A 202 -15.84 -15.00 6.62
C THR A 202 -15.66 -13.66 5.96
N SER A 203 -16.38 -13.46 4.85
CA SER A 203 -16.34 -12.23 4.06
C SER A 203 -17.22 -11.13 4.65
N GLY A 204 -16.97 -9.89 4.20
CA GLY A 204 -17.81 -8.74 4.46
C GLY A 204 -19.07 -8.69 3.58
N LEU A 205 -19.95 -7.75 3.91
CA LEU A 205 -21.10 -7.36 3.09
C LEU A 205 -20.79 -6.04 2.39
N THR A 206 -21.17 -5.89 1.11
CA THR A 206 -20.94 -4.65 0.37
C THR A 206 -22.20 -3.84 0.17
N ARG A 207 -22.07 -2.53 0.30
CA ARG A 207 -22.86 -1.53 -0.42
C ARG A 207 -22.14 -1.12 -1.71
N VAL A 208 -22.76 -0.26 -2.51
CA VAL A 208 -22.23 0.14 -3.83
C VAL A 208 -20.81 0.70 -3.77
N ASP A 209 -20.45 1.39 -2.69
CA ASP A 209 -19.12 2.01 -2.50
C ASP A 209 -18.46 1.64 -1.15
N GLU A 210 -19.09 0.80 -0.33
CA GLU A 210 -18.64 0.45 1.02
C GLU A 210 -18.93 -1.02 1.30
N ALA A 211 -18.07 -1.68 2.07
CA ALA A 211 -18.33 -3.01 2.63
C ALA A 211 -18.68 -2.88 4.11
N TYR A 212 -19.67 -3.65 4.55
CA TYR A 212 -20.07 -3.72 5.95
C TYR A 212 -19.80 -5.11 6.48
N PHE A 213 -19.32 -5.16 7.71
CA PHE A 213 -19.11 -6.40 8.43
C PHE A 213 -20.14 -6.46 9.56
N PRO A 214 -20.87 -7.57 9.72
CA PRO A 214 -21.73 -7.76 10.88
C PRO A 214 -20.92 -7.66 12.17
N ASP A 215 -21.46 -7.06 13.20
CA ASP A 215 -20.84 -6.99 14.52
C ASP A 215 -20.40 -8.41 14.96
N GLY A 216 -19.13 -8.51 15.35
CA GLY A 216 -18.54 -9.75 15.84
C GLY A 216 -18.02 -10.72 14.76
N THR A 217 -18.11 -10.41 13.46
CA THR A 217 -17.58 -11.27 12.40
C THR A 217 -16.09 -10.96 12.15
N LEU A 218 -15.24 -11.36 13.06
CA LEU A 218 -13.82 -11.21 12.96
C LEU A 218 -13.15 -12.56 12.67
N ASN A 219 -12.46 -12.67 11.53
CA ASN A 219 -11.60 -13.81 11.27
C ASN A 219 -10.41 -13.77 12.24
N SER A 220 -10.11 -14.88 12.89
CA SER A 220 -8.99 -14.97 13.83
C SER A 220 -8.07 -16.10 13.43
N TYR A 221 -6.78 -15.80 13.29
CA TYR A 221 -5.79 -16.78 12.86
C TYR A 221 -4.64 -16.87 13.84
N THR A 222 -4.23 -18.10 14.13
CA THR A 222 -2.91 -18.38 14.67
C THR A 222 -1.84 -18.03 13.62
N LEU A 223 -0.58 -17.85 14.07
CA LEU A 223 0.51 -17.60 13.11
C LEU A 223 0.68 -18.72 12.09
N ALA A 224 0.46 -19.98 12.48
CA ALA A 224 0.53 -21.12 11.56
C ALA A 224 -0.59 -21.08 10.51
N GLN A 225 -1.82 -20.77 10.91
CA GLN A 225 -2.94 -20.62 9.97
C GLN A 225 -2.72 -19.42 9.03
N TRP A 226 -2.20 -18.30 9.57
CA TRP A 226 -1.92 -17.14 8.72
C TRP A 226 -0.80 -17.43 7.71
N ALA A 227 0.23 -18.16 8.09
CA ALA A 227 1.28 -18.58 7.15
C ALA A 227 0.71 -19.37 5.95
N GLU A 228 -0.28 -20.26 6.18
CA GLU A 228 -0.98 -20.96 5.09
C GLU A 228 -1.83 -20.02 4.24
N MET A 229 -2.54 -19.06 4.86
CA MET A 229 -3.33 -18.05 4.18
C MET A 229 -2.45 -17.16 3.30
N GLU A 230 -1.31 -16.70 3.83
CA GLU A 230 -0.33 -15.86 3.13
C GLU A 230 0.34 -16.64 2.00
N ALA A 231 0.73 -17.89 2.21
CA ALA A 231 1.28 -18.77 1.17
C ALA A 231 0.29 -19.01 0.02
N ALA A 232 -1.03 -19.00 0.31
CA ALA A 232 -2.10 -19.02 -0.68
C ALA A 232 -2.37 -17.64 -1.32
N GLY A 233 -1.66 -16.59 -0.90
CA GLY A 233 -1.68 -15.27 -1.49
C GLY A 233 -2.56 -14.24 -0.78
N ALA A 234 -3.06 -14.50 0.43
CA ALA A 234 -3.84 -13.54 1.19
C ALA A 234 -2.99 -12.32 1.59
N VAL A 235 -3.59 -11.13 1.54
CA VAL A 235 -3.02 -9.87 2.01
C VAL A 235 -3.68 -9.47 3.31
N PHE A 236 -2.88 -9.02 4.29
CA PHE A 236 -3.35 -8.40 5.50
C PHE A 236 -2.89 -6.96 5.58
N LEU A 237 -3.81 -6.06 5.84
CA LEU A 237 -3.58 -4.65 6.08
C LEU A 237 -3.85 -4.38 7.57
N PRO A 238 -2.81 -4.16 8.40
CA PRO A 238 -3.03 -3.96 9.83
C PRO A 238 -3.71 -2.63 10.13
N ALA A 239 -4.47 -2.60 11.21
CA ALA A 239 -5.07 -1.38 11.77
C ALA A 239 -4.00 -0.56 12.49
N ALA A 240 -3.10 0.06 11.73
CA ALA A 240 -1.99 0.86 12.25
C ALA A 240 -2.43 2.20 12.85
N GLY A 241 -3.70 2.54 12.74
CA GLY A 241 -4.22 3.85 13.12
C GLY A 241 -3.79 4.94 12.13
N SER A 242 -3.72 6.18 12.63
CA SER A 242 -3.24 7.32 11.86
C SER A 242 -2.68 8.40 12.79
N ARG A 243 -1.70 9.19 12.31
CA ARG A 243 -1.10 10.30 13.05
C ARG A 243 -1.81 11.60 12.69
N TRP A 244 -2.28 12.32 13.72
CA TRP A 244 -2.99 13.60 13.59
C TRP A 244 -2.35 14.66 14.48
N GLY A 245 -2.69 15.94 14.25
CA GLY A 245 -2.46 17.00 15.20
C GLY A 245 -3.06 16.68 16.58
N LEU A 246 -2.50 17.28 17.63
CA LEU A 246 -2.99 17.06 18.98
C LEU A 246 -4.43 17.56 19.13
N ARG A 247 -5.20 16.86 19.97
CA ARG A 247 -6.56 17.25 20.38
C ARG A 247 -6.51 18.13 21.63
N ASP A 248 -7.51 18.99 21.79
CA ASP A 248 -7.71 19.75 23.01
C ASP A 248 -8.11 18.85 24.20
N GLN A 249 -8.23 19.45 25.38
CA GLN A 249 -8.65 18.74 26.59
C GLN A 249 -10.06 18.13 26.53
N ASN A 250 -10.87 18.52 25.54
CA ASN A 250 -12.20 17.98 25.29
C ASN A 250 -12.19 16.89 24.20
N GLY A 251 -11.01 16.55 23.66
CA GLY A 251 -10.83 15.55 22.63
C GLY A 251 -11.13 16.05 21.21
N ASN A 252 -11.22 17.34 20.98
CA ASN A 252 -11.49 17.93 19.66
C ASN A 252 -10.19 18.35 18.97
N PHE A 253 -10.15 18.25 17.64
CA PHE A 253 -9.15 18.97 16.85
C PHE A 253 -9.42 20.45 16.89
N THR A 254 -8.40 21.25 17.17
CA THR A 254 -8.51 22.71 17.27
C THR A 254 -8.13 23.40 15.96
N HIS A 255 -8.63 24.61 15.77
CA HIS A 255 -8.21 25.47 14.67
C HIS A 255 -7.85 26.86 15.24
N PRO A 256 -6.60 27.29 15.23
CA PRO A 256 -5.40 26.59 14.70
C PRO A 256 -5.08 25.30 15.48
N PRO A 257 -4.41 24.33 14.83
CA PRO A 257 -4.03 23.09 15.48
C PRO A 257 -3.08 23.32 16.65
N LEU A 258 -3.16 22.45 17.66
CA LEU A 258 -2.17 22.43 18.74
C LEU A 258 -0.81 21.96 18.19
N PRO A 259 0.31 22.50 18.70
CA PRO A 259 1.63 22.02 18.33
C PRO A 259 1.84 20.54 18.70
N GLY A 260 2.41 19.77 17.77
CA GLY A 260 2.70 18.36 17.96
C GLY A 260 1.66 17.43 17.33
N THR A 261 1.97 16.15 17.30
CA THR A 261 1.13 15.10 16.72
C THR A 261 0.99 13.91 17.66
N ALA A 262 -0.05 13.10 17.45
CA ALA A 262 -0.24 11.83 18.15
C ALA A 262 -0.84 10.79 17.21
N VAL A 263 -0.57 9.51 17.47
CA VAL A 263 -1.18 8.39 16.76
C VAL A 263 -2.45 7.97 17.49
N TYR A 264 -3.54 7.83 16.73
CA TYR A 264 -4.86 7.45 17.22
C TYR A 264 -5.33 6.17 16.53
N TYR A 265 -6.25 5.45 17.16
CA TYR A 265 -6.99 4.32 16.60
C TYR A 265 -6.14 3.10 16.21
N VAL A 266 -4.97 2.91 16.79
CA VAL A 266 -4.16 1.69 16.62
C VAL A 266 -4.96 0.47 17.07
N GLY A 267 -4.99 -0.57 16.23
CA GLY A 267 -5.78 -1.79 16.45
C GLY A 267 -7.27 -1.68 16.11
N ILE A 268 -7.75 -0.49 15.74
CA ILE A 268 -9.17 -0.19 15.48
C ILE A 268 -9.40 0.20 14.02
N GLN A 269 -8.52 1.04 13.46
CA GLN A 269 -8.66 1.61 12.13
C GLN A 269 -7.36 1.48 11.33
N GLY A 270 -7.47 1.18 10.04
CA GLY A 270 -6.41 1.34 9.07
C GLY A 270 -6.75 2.45 8.08
N VAL A 271 -5.77 3.30 7.81
CA VAL A 271 -5.84 4.35 6.78
C VAL A 271 -4.65 4.15 5.85
N TYR A 272 -4.93 3.99 4.56
CA TYR A 272 -3.93 3.69 3.53
C TYR A 272 -4.01 4.71 2.40
N TRP A 273 -2.89 5.34 2.10
CA TRP A 273 -2.83 6.34 1.04
C TRP A 273 -3.14 5.77 -0.35
N THR A 274 -3.81 6.58 -1.15
CA THR A 274 -3.87 6.43 -2.61
C THR A 274 -3.04 7.53 -3.28
N SER A 275 -2.72 7.35 -4.56
CA SER A 275 -2.02 8.38 -5.34
C SER A 275 -2.93 9.51 -5.85
N THR A 276 -4.24 9.48 -5.52
CA THR A 276 -5.24 10.36 -6.12
C THR A 276 -5.66 11.46 -5.13
N GLN A 277 -5.57 12.70 -5.57
CA GLN A 277 -6.06 13.88 -4.84
C GLN A 277 -7.59 14.04 -4.97
N VAL A 278 -8.19 14.87 -4.12
CA VAL A 278 -9.62 15.22 -4.15
C VAL A 278 -9.82 16.74 -4.23
N SER A 279 -9.21 17.48 -3.31
CA SER A 279 -9.40 18.92 -3.10
C SER A 279 -8.11 19.56 -2.61
N ASP A 280 -8.19 20.84 -2.24
CA ASP A 280 -7.09 21.56 -1.60
C ASP A 280 -6.74 21.03 -0.19
N VAL A 281 -7.66 20.35 0.48
CA VAL A 281 -7.43 19.74 1.80
C VAL A 281 -7.25 18.24 1.70
N ASP A 282 -8.17 17.57 0.99
CA ASP A 282 -8.35 16.14 1.04
C ASP A 282 -7.70 15.37 -0.12
N VAL A 283 -7.31 14.14 0.18
CA VAL A 283 -6.94 13.11 -0.77
C VAL A 283 -7.76 11.85 -0.52
N PHE A 284 -7.85 10.99 -1.55
CA PHE A 284 -8.47 9.69 -1.37
C PHE A 284 -7.57 8.77 -0.54
N SER A 285 -8.18 8.06 0.38
CA SER A 285 -7.57 6.96 1.13
C SER A 285 -8.46 5.73 1.11
N MET A 286 -7.86 4.55 1.19
CA MET A 286 -8.56 3.34 1.53
C MET A 286 -8.57 3.23 3.05
N CYS A 287 -9.74 3.21 3.64
CA CYS A 287 -9.94 3.14 5.09
C CYS A 287 -10.75 1.91 5.46
N PHE A 288 -10.48 1.36 6.62
CA PHE A 288 -11.34 0.39 7.27
C PHE A 288 -11.37 0.61 8.78
N SER A 289 -12.47 0.19 9.39
CA SER A 289 -12.66 0.13 10.84
C SER A 289 -13.18 -1.26 11.22
N ASN A 290 -13.64 -1.42 12.45
CA ASN A 290 -14.27 -2.66 12.91
C ASN A 290 -15.66 -2.92 12.31
N SER A 291 -16.21 -2.01 11.49
CA SER A 291 -17.57 -2.12 10.93
C SER A 291 -17.66 -1.89 9.43
N GLU A 292 -16.63 -1.30 8.81
CA GLU A 292 -16.70 -0.91 7.40
C GLU A 292 -15.34 -0.89 6.72
N VAL A 293 -15.35 -0.97 5.39
CA VAL A 293 -14.23 -0.62 4.52
C VAL A 293 -14.74 0.28 3.40
N CYS A 294 -13.99 1.31 3.09
CA CYS A 294 -14.32 2.25 2.03
C CYS A 294 -13.08 2.87 1.37
N VAL A 295 -13.25 3.41 0.16
CA VAL A 295 -12.29 4.31 -0.46
C VAL A 295 -12.86 5.71 -0.34
N TYR A 296 -12.41 6.43 0.68
CA TYR A 296 -13.04 7.65 1.16
C TYR A 296 -12.35 8.91 0.63
N PRO A 297 -13.10 9.96 0.25
CA PRO A 297 -12.51 11.18 -0.32
C PRO A 297 -12.06 12.22 0.71
N HIS A 298 -12.02 11.92 2.00
CA HIS A 298 -11.80 12.92 3.05
C HIS A 298 -10.70 12.50 4.02
N CYS A 299 -9.47 12.36 3.53
CA CYS A 299 -8.33 12.25 4.41
C CYS A 299 -7.41 13.43 4.16
N CYS A 300 -7.22 14.27 5.19
CA CYS A 300 -6.34 15.43 5.12
C CYS A 300 -4.93 15.02 4.74
N ARG A 301 -4.26 15.79 3.89
CA ARG A 301 -2.89 15.50 3.40
C ARG A 301 -1.86 15.44 4.50
N SER A 302 -2.07 16.22 5.55
CA SER A 302 -1.21 16.32 6.74
C SER A 302 -1.30 15.10 7.67
N VAL A 303 -2.31 14.25 7.48
CA VAL A 303 -2.46 13.02 8.26
C VAL A 303 -1.32 12.06 7.95
N GLY A 304 -0.73 11.48 8.99
CA GLY A 304 0.18 10.34 8.80
C GLY A 304 -0.63 9.06 8.62
N ALA A 305 -0.53 8.43 7.45
CA ALA A 305 -1.22 7.19 7.14
C ALA A 305 -0.28 6.14 6.57
N SER A 306 -0.72 4.89 6.57
CA SER A 306 0.06 3.76 6.08
C SER A 306 0.21 3.77 4.56
N VAL A 307 1.28 3.15 4.10
CA VAL A 307 1.58 2.94 2.69
C VAL A 307 1.70 1.44 2.41
N ARG A 308 0.81 0.92 1.58
CA ARG A 308 0.89 -0.45 1.04
C ARG A 308 1.05 -0.37 -0.47
N THR A 309 2.11 -0.95 -0.97
CA THR A 309 2.49 -0.85 -2.37
C THR A 309 2.20 -2.11 -3.14
N VAL A 310 2.21 -1.97 -4.46
CA VAL A 310 2.10 -3.07 -5.41
C VAL A 310 3.29 -3.04 -6.37
N LEU A 311 3.67 -4.23 -6.84
CA LEU A 311 4.72 -4.41 -7.83
C LEU A 311 4.26 -3.85 -9.19
N VAL A 312 5.12 -3.06 -9.83
CA VAL A 312 4.89 -2.56 -11.18
C VAL A 312 5.19 -3.68 -12.18
N ASN A 313 4.17 -4.12 -12.89
CA ASN A 313 4.34 -5.05 -14.02
C ASN A 313 4.83 -4.26 -15.23
N ASN A 314 6.05 -4.47 -15.67
CA ASN A 314 6.63 -3.90 -16.88
C ASN A 314 6.26 -4.72 -18.11
#